data_f89b233901330e75667d294146ca43b4
#
_entry.id   f89b233901330e75667d294146ca43b4
#
_cell.length_a   1.000
_cell.length_b   1.000
_cell.length_c   1.000
_cell.angle_alpha   90.00
_cell.angle_beta   90.00
_cell.angle_gamma   90.00
#
_symmetry.space_group_name_H-M   'P 1'
#
loop_
_entity.id
_entity.type
_entity.pdbx_description
1 polymer ?
#
loop_
_entity_poly.entity_id
_entity_poly.type
_entity_poly.pdbx_seq_one_letter_code
_entity_poly.pdbx_strand_id
1 'polypeptide(L)'
;RAGFGATRNELEVCLDDGYEYTVEKLLNPGESNHMPDDIIRRYHVDQSELRQLDGAGSYWLYRMLTTNNPLEEKLALFWHGLFATGYAKLNQARALLNQIDMFRQYGFGSFRELLIELSKDPAMILWLDNNENHKEAINENYGRELLELFSMGIGNYSEEDIKECAKAFTG
;
A
#
# COMPACT_ATOMS: atom_id res chain seq x y z
N ARG A 1 5.71 -0.10 18.83
CA ARG A 1 5.73 0.77 17.63
C ARG A 1 5.61 -0.02 16.32
N ALA A 2 6.11 -1.26 16.28
CA ALA A 2 6.08 -2.12 15.11
C ALA A 2 4.70 -2.72 14.78
N GLY A 3 3.70 -2.51 15.60
CA GLY A 3 2.32 -3.02 15.43
C GLY A 3 1.28 -2.02 15.90
N PHE A 4 0.06 -2.53 16.10
CA PHE A 4 -1.12 -1.74 16.48
C PHE A 4 -1.50 -1.91 17.97
N GLY A 5 -0.66 -2.53 18.73
CA GLY A 5 -0.81 -2.87 20.15
C GLY A 5 -0.25 -4.27 20.39
N ALA A 6 -0.20 -4.65 21.67
CA ALA A 6 0.20 -5.99 22.05
C ALA A 6 -0.53 -6.37 23.35
N THR A 7 -0.90 -7.63 23.47
CA THR A 7 -1.39 -8.20 24.72
C THR A 7 -0.24 -8.33 25.72
N ARG A 8 -0.58 -8.46 27.00
CA ARG A 8 0.43 -8.69 28.04
C ARG A 8 1.26 -9.94 27.76
N ASN A 9 0.64 -11.03 27.33
CA ASN A 9 1.33 -12.26 26.99
C ASN A 9 2.33 -12.11 25.84
N GLU A 10 1.98 -11.36 24.77
CA GLU A 10 2.88 -11.07 23.67
C GLU A 10 4.08 -10.22 24.12
N LEU A 11 3.85 -9.27 25.03
CA LEU A 11 4.95 -8.47 25.60
C LEU A 11 5.90 -9.33 26.45
N GLU A 12 5.37 -10.24 27.27
CA GLU A 12 6.16 -11.18 28.07
C GLU A 12 6.99 -12.09 27.16
N VAL A 13 6.43 -12.65 26.09
CA VAL A 13 7.16 -13.44 25.08
C VAL A 13 8.27 -12.59 24.42
N CYS A 14 8.00 -11.36 24.00
CA CYS A 14 9.03 -10.50 23.41
C CYS A 14 10.17 -10.17 24.40
N LEU A 15 9.87 -10.04 25.69
CA LEU A 15 10.88 -9.83 26.72
C LEU A 15 11.77 -11.07 26.91
N ASP A 16 11.18 -12.24 26.91
CA ASP A 16 11.91 -13.51 27.04
C ASP A 16 12.74 -13.83 25.79
N ASP A 17 12.22 -13.54 24.60
CA ASP A 17 12.93 -13.67 23.31
C ASP A 17 14.10 -12.71 23.16
N GLY A 18 14.03 -11.56 23.81
CA GLY A 18 14.99 -10.47 23.72
C GLY A 18 14.84 -9.59 22.47
N TYR A 19 15.56 -8.47 22.48
CA TYR A 19 15.40 -7.43 21.45
C TYR A 19 15.78 -7.90 20.05
N GLU A 20 16.95 -8.50 19.90
CA GLU A 20 17.49 -8.88 18.59
C GLU A 20 16.61 -9.94 17.91
N TYR A 21 16.22 -10.97 18.64
CA TYR A 21 15.35 -12.02 18.12
C TYR A 21 13.95 -11.47 17.76
N THR A 22 13.39 -10.60 18.60
CA THR A 22 12.10 -9.96 18.33
C THR A 22 12.15 -9.11 17.05
N VAL A 23 13.22 -8.35 16.84
CA VAL A 23 13.39 -7.55 15.61
C VAL A 23 13.53 -8.46 14.40
N GLU A 24 14.36 -9.50 14.48
CA GLU A 24 14.55 -10.45 13.37
C GLU A 24 13.25 -11.14 12.98
N LYS A 25 12.45 -11.56 13.95
CA LYS A 25 11.12 -12.15 13.73
C LYS A 25 10.14 -11.17 13.09
N LEU A 26 10.20 -9.89 13.41
CA LEU A 26 9.37 -8.86 12.79
C LEU A 26 9.79 -8.57 11.35
N LEU A 27 11.08 -8.59 11.06
CA LEU A 27 11.63 -8.31 9.73
C LEU A 27 11.51 -9.49 8.77
N ASN A 28 11.51 -10.71 9.31
CA ASN A 28 11.34 -11.95 8.56
C ASN A 28 10.05 -12.66 9.01
N PRO A 29 8.89 -12.07 8.71
CA PRO A 29 7.62 -12.66 9.09
C PRO A 29 7.45 -14.00 8.38
N GLY A 30 6.91 -14.99 9.10
CA GLY A 30 6.46 -16.25 8.52
C GLY A 30 5.26 -16.03 7.59
N GLU A 31 4.64 -17.13 7.17
CA GLU A 31 3.39 -17.03 6.40
C GLU A 31 2.34 -16.23 7.17
N SER A 32 1.78 -15.22 6.49
CA SER A 32 0.67 -14.44 7.04
C SER A 32 -0.56 -15.32 7.23
N ASN A 33 -1.22 -15.16 8.37
CA ASN A 33 -2.47 -15.87 8.59
C ASN A 33 -3.52 -15.43 7.57
N HIS A 34 -4.00 -16.36 6.76
CA HIS A 34 -5.10 -16.11 5.86
C HIS A 34 -6.36 -15.75 6.66
N MET A 35 -6.97 -14.64 6.29
CA MET A 35 -8.28 -14.32 6.80
C MET A 35 -9.30 -15.31 6.22
N PRO A 36 -10.06 -16.03 7.05
CA PRO A 36 -11.07 -16.95 6.55
C PRO A 36 -12.13 -16.24 5.68
N ASP A 37 -12.51 -16.84 4.57
CA ASP A 37 -13.52 -16.31 3.63
C ASP A 37 -14.85 -16.00 4.30
N ASP A 38 -15.22 -16.76 5.36
CA ASP A 38 -16.45 -16.53 6.10
C ASP A 38 -16.43 -15.22 6.90
N ILE A 39 -15.25 -14.74 7.31
CA ILE A 39 -15.11 -13.44 7.97
C ILE A 39 -15.34 -12.30 6.97
N ILE A 40 -14.75 -12.39 5.78
CA ILE A 40 -15.05 -11.46 4.70
C ILE A 40 -16.55 -11.41 4.47
N ARG A 41 -17.20 -12.58 4.47
CA ARG A 41 -18.63 -12.71 4.32
C ARG A 41 -19.47 -12.08 5.44
N ARG A 42 -19.01 -12.01 6.65
CA ARG A 42 -19.70 -11.37 7.78
C ARG A 42 -19.72 -9.85 7.68
N TYR A 43 -18.69 -9.26 7.11
CA TYR A 43 -18.60 -7.82 6.91
C TYR A 43 -19.31 -7.34 5.64
N HIS A 44 -19.68 -8.26 4.76
CA HIS A 44 -20.34 -7.95 3.51
C HIS A 44 -21.44 -8.97 3.18
N VAL A 45 -22.69 -8.53 3.12
CA VAL A 45 -23.83 -9.39 2.77
C VAL A 45 -23.84 -9.70 1.27
N ASP A 46 -23.37 -8.78 0.44
CA ASP A 46 -23.23 -8.95 -1.01
C ASP A 46 -21.77 -8.98 -1.42
N GLN A 47 -21.20 -10.17 -1.36
CA GLN A 47 -19.81 -10.38 -1.08
C GLN A 47 -18.87 -10.64 -2.20
N SER A 48 -19.34 -10.72 -3.40
CA SER A 48 -18.48 -10.86 -4.56
C SER A 48 -17.58 -9.63 -4.74
N GLU A 49 -17.92 -8.52 -4.06
CA GLU A 49 -17.30 -7.25 -4.31
C GLU A 49 -17.17 -6.39 -3.05
N LEU A 50 -15.97 -6.30 -2.49
CA LEU A 50 -15.60 -5.27 -1.52
C LEU A 50 -15.60 -3.89 -2.23
N ARG A 51 -16.73 -3.51 -2.81
CA ARG A 51 -16.90 -2.25 -3.56
C ARG A 51 -17.12 -1.07 -2.64
N GLN A 52 -17.75 -1.32 -1.49
CA GLN A 52 -18.09 -0.26 -0.55
C GLN A 52 -16.93 0.03 0.40
N LEU A 53 -16.70 1.31 0.63
CA LEU A 53 -15.61 1.78 1.49
C LEU A 53 -15.70 1.20 2.91
N ASP A 54 -16.89 1.17 3.50
CA ASP A 54 -17.09 0.70 4.88
C ASP A 54 -16.71 -0.77 5.05
N GLY A 55 -17.04 -1.62 4.09
CA GLY A 55 -16.65 -3.01 4.09
C GLY A 55 -15.13 -3.20 3.94
N ALA A 56 -14.52 -2.50 2.99
CA ALA A 56 -13.09 -2.55 2.77
C ALA A 56 -12.30 -2.02 3.97
N GLY A 57 -12.73 -0.92 4.57
CA GLY A 57 -12.13 -0.35 5.77
C GLY A 57 -12.24 -1.28 6.96
N SER A 58 -13.42 -1.87 7.19
CA SER A 58 -13.65 -2.84 8.26
C SER A 58 -12.82 -4.12 8.08
N TYR A 59 -12.72 -4.61 6.85
CA TYR A 59 -11.87 -5.75 6.50
C TYR A 59 -10.39 -5.46 6.82
N TRP A 60 -9.86 -4.32 6.39
CA TRP A 60 -8.47 -3.97 6.64
C TRP A 60 -8.19 -3.71 8.12
N LEU A 61 -9.09 -3.02 8.82
CA LEU A 61 -8.98 -2.83 10.27
C LEU A 61 -8.98 -4.15 11.03
N TYR A 62 -9.88 -5.06 10.68
CA TYR A 62 -9.91 -6.40 11.29
C TYR A 62 -8.57 -7.12 11.05
N ARG A 63 -8.03 -7.05 9.84
CA ARG A 63 -6.74 -7.64 9.51
C ARG A 63 -5.60 -7.04 10.34
N MET A 64 -5.54 -5.71 10.50
CA MET A 64 -4.56 -5.04 11.37
C MET A 64 -4.62 -5.54 12.83
N LEU A 65 -5.83 -5.86 13.33
CA LEU A 65 -6.04 -6.28 14.70
C LEU A 65 -5.75 -7.77 14.94
N THR A 66 -5.81 -8.60 13.90
CA THR A 66 -5.74 -10.07 14.03
C THR A 66 -4.52 -10.68 13.35
N THR A 67 -3.72 -9.89 12.64
CA THR A 67 -2.53 -10.38 11.95
C THR A 67 -1.49 -10.94 12.91
N ASN A 68 -0.82 -12.02 12.51
CA ASN A 68 0.38 -12.53 13.15
C ASN A 68 1.67 -11.82 12.66
N ASN A 69 1.56 -10.97 11.62
CA ASN A 69 2.64 -10.18 11.04
C ASN A 69 2.37 -8.68 11.18
N PRO A 70 2.40 -8.12 12.40
CA PRO A 70 1.94 -6.75 12.66
C PRO A 70 2.79 -5.68 11.96
N LEU A 71 4.07 -5.91 11.73
CA LEU A 71 4.93 -4.96 11.03
C LEU A 71 4.60 -4.89 9.53
N GLU A 72 4.19 -5.99 8.91
CA GLU A 72 3.72 -6.01 7.53
C GLU A 72 2.52 -5.07 7.32
N GLU A 73 1.50 -5.18 8.16
CA GLU A 73 0.34 -4.29 8.10
C GLU A 73 0.71 -2.84 8.45
N LYS A 74 1.67 -2.64 9.36
CA LYS A 74 2.16 -1.31 9.71
C LYS A 74 2.89 -0.63 8.56
N LEU A 75 3.69 -1.38 7.80
CA LEU A 75 4.35 -0.89 6.61
C LEU A 75 3.37 -0.66 5.46
N ALA A 76 2.39 -1.55 5.27
CA ALA A 76 1.34 -1.32 4.30
C ALA A 76 0.57 -0.02 4.57
N LEU A 77 0.25 0.25 5.84
CA LEU A 77 -0.37 1.53 6.25
C LEU A 77 0.57 2.72 6.03
N PHE A 78 1.86 2.58 6.31
CA PHE A 78 2.86 3.62 6.05
C PHE A 78 2.93 3.97 4.56
N TRP A 79 3.07 2.95 3.70
CA TRP A 79 3.13 3.15 2.25
C TRP A 79 1.84 3.72 1.69
N HIS A 80 0.68 3.27 2.17
CA HIS A 80 -0.60 3.86 1.79
C HIS A 80 -0.71 5.34 2.21
N GLY A 81 -0.15 5.72 3.35
CA GLY A 81 -0.07 7.12 3.78
C GLY A 81 0.87 7.97 2.94
N LEU A 82 1.97 7.39 2.45
CA LEU A 82 2.96 8.07 1.61
C LEU A 82 2.47 8.22 0.16
N PHE A 83 1.96 7.14 -0.42
CA PHE A 83 1.46 7.09 -1.79
C PHE A 83 -0.04 7.38 -1.91
N ALA A 84 -0.55 8.18 -1.05
CA ALA A 84 -1.92 8.58 -0.75
C ALA A 84 -2.90 8.51 -1.94
N THR A 85 -3.56 7.37 -2.12
CA THR A 85 -4.73 7.21 -3.00
C THR A 85 -6.01 7.22 -2.17
N GLY A 86 -7.12 7.68 -2.74
CA GLY A 86 -8.34 7.83 -1.99
C GLY A 86 -9.60 7.34 -2.71
N TYR A 87 -10.54 6.83 -1.92
CA TYR A 87 -11.83 6.36 -2.43
C TYR A 87 -12.65 7.46 -3.12
N ALA A 88 -12.52 8.71 -2.67
CA ALA A 88 -13.32 9.83 -3.17
C ALA A 88 -13.22 10.06 -4.70
N LYS A 89 -12.06 9.75 -5.30
CA LYS A 89 -11.85 9.83 -6.75
C LYS A 89 -12.06 8.48 -7.42
N LEU A 90 -11.49 7.43 -6.83
CA LEU A 90 -11.50 6.08 -7.41
C LEU A 90 -12.90 5.45 -7.43
N ASN A 91 -13.70 5.67 -6.39
CA ASN A 91 -14.98 5.03 -6.15
C ASN A 91 -14.95 3.48 -6.30
N GLN A 92 -13.83 2.89 -5.98
CA GLN A 92 -13.51 1.47 -6.16
C GLN A 92 -12.68 0.96 -4.96
N ALA A 93 -13.34 0.49 -3.91
CA ALA A 93 -12.69 0.00 -2.70
C ALA A 93 -11.79 -1.22 -2.96
N ARG A 94 -12.17 -2.09 -3.90
CA ARG A 94 -11.33 -3.25 -4.27
C ARG A 94 -9.98 -2.83 -4.86
N ALA A 95 -9.93 -1.79 -5.68
CA ALA A 95 -8.66 -1.30 -6.23
C ALA A 95 -7.72 -0.81 -5.11
N LEU A 96 -8.28 -0.14 -4.09
CA LEU A 96 -7.51 0.27 -2.91
C LEU A 96 -7.00 -0.93 -2.09
N LEU A 97 -7.82 -1.95 -1.90
CA LEU A 97 -7.38 -3.17 -1.20
C LEU A 97 -6.29 -3.92 -1.98
N ASN A 98 -6.40 -3.99 -3.31
CA ASN A 98 -5.35 -4.59 -4.14
C ASN A 98 -4.03 -3.80 -4.03
N GLN A 99 -4.11 -2.47 -3.97
CA GLN A 99 -2.92 -1.63 -3.73
C GLN A 99 -2.32 -1.89 -2.34
N ILE A 100 -3.14 -2.06 -1.31
CA ILE A 100 -2.68 -2.42 0.03
C ILE A 100 -2.01 -3.81 0.03
N ASP A 101 -2.55 -4.77 -0.73
CA ASP A 101 -1.92 -6.10 -0.91
C ASP A 101 -0.56 -5.99 -1.62
N MET A 102 -0.45 -5.13 -2.62
CA MET A 102 0.84 -4.81 -3.27
C MET A 102 1.83 -4.21 -2.28
N PHE A 103 1.41 -3.31 -1.37
CA PHE A 103 2.27 -2.77 -0.32
C PHE A 103 2.73 -3.84 0.69
N ARG A 104 1.90 -4.84 1.01
CA ARG A 104 2.32 -5.99 1.83
C ARG A 104 3.42 -6.80 1.13
N GLN A 105 3.21 -7.06 -0.15
CA GLN A 105 4.11 -7.89 -0.94
C GLN A 105 5.48 -7.24 -1.16
N TYR A 106 5.50 -5.94 -1.44
CA TYR A 106 6.72 -5.24 -1.85
C TYR A 106 7.26 -4.26 -0.78
N GLY A 107 6.51 -3.98 0.26
CA GLY A 107 6.83 -2.93 1.23
C GLY A 107 8.06 -3.18 2.10
N PHE A 108 8.48 -4.45 2.27
CA PHE A 108 9.74 -4.83 2.92
C PHE A 108 10.93 -4.92 1.96
N GLY A 109 10.68 -4.89 0.67
CA GLY A 109 11.67 -5.12 -0.37
C GLY A 109 12.39 -3.86 -0.83
N SER A 110 12.84 -3.90 -2.06
CA SER A 110 13.50 -2.79 -2.72
C SER A 110 12.52 -1.64 -2.99
N PHE A 111 12.88 -0.44 -2.57
CA PHE A 111 12.08 0.77 -2.87
C PHE A 111 11.90 0.98 -4.39
N ARG A 112 12.93 0.63 -5.19
CA ARG A 112 12.84 0.68 -6.64
C ARG A 112 11.76 -0.26 -7.18
N GLU A 113 11.69 -1.49 -6.67
CA GLU A 113 10.66 -2.45 -7.07
C GLU A 113 9.27 -2.00 -6.66
N LEU A 114 9.14 -1.49 -5.44
CA LEU A 114 7.89 -0.91 -4.96
C LEU A 114 7.38 0.22 -5.87
N LEU A 115 8.26 1.13 -6.31
CA LEU A 115 7.89 2.21 -7.24
C LEU A 115 7.51 1.68 -8.63
N ILE A 116 8.16 0.62 -9.10
CA ILE A 116 7.80 -0.02 -10.38
C ILE A 116 6.40 -0.64 -10.29
N GLU A 117 6.09 -1.35 -9.22
CA GLU A 117 4.77 -1.95 -9.05
C GLU A 117 3.69 -0.88 -8.79
N LEU A 118 4.01 0.18 -8.07
CA LEU A 118 3.14 1.34 -7.90
C LEU A 118 2.80 2.00 -9.25
N SER A 119 3.76 2.06 -10.17
CA SER A 119 3.56 2.62 -11.53
C SER A 119 2.57 1.80 -12.38
N LYS A 120 2.40 0.53 -12.06
CA LYS A 120 1.47 -0.39 -12.72
C LYS A 120 0.14 -0.52 -11.99
N ASP A 121 0.05 0.03 -10.78
CA ASP A 121 -1.12 -0.13 -9.93
C ASP A 121 -2.33 0.65 -10.47
N PRO A 122 -3.47 -0.02 -10.73
CA PRO A 122 -4.64 0.65 -11.28
C PRO A 122 -5.21 1.78 -10.42
N ALA A 123 -5.10 1.66 -9.08
CA ALA A 123 -5.55 2.71 -8.19
C ALA A 123 -4.70 3.98 -8.35
N MET A 124 -3.37 3.85 -8.44
CA MET A 124 -2.46 4.96 -8.65
C MET A 124 -2.62 5.58 -10.04
N ILE A 125 -2.74 4.74 -11.09
CA ILE A 125 -2.95 5.19 -12.47
C ILE A 125 -4.19 6.09 -12.57
N LEU A 126 -5.31 5.67 -11.96
CA LEU A 126 -6.54 6.46 -11.95
C LEU A 126 -6.45 7.67 -11.02
N TRP A 127 -5.75 7.56 -9.90
CA TRP A 127 -5.62 8.64 -8.92
C TRP A 127 -4.88 9.85 -9.46
N LEU A 128 -3.82 9.61 -10.23
CA LEU A 128 -2.98 10.65 -10.83
C LEU A 128 -3.25 10.89 -12.32
N ASP A 129 -4.40 10.40 -12.84
CA ASP A 129 -4.87 10.60 -14.21
C ASP A 129 -3.87 10.10 -15.29
N ASN A 130 -3.03 9.12 -14.93
CA ASN A 130 -2.07 8.55 -15.88
C ASN A 130 -2.75 7.72 -16.98
N ASN A 131 -3.99 7.30 -16.77
CA ASN A 131 -4.84 6.71 -17.80
C ASN A 131 -5.20 7.70 -18.93
N GLU A 132 -5.04 8.99 -18.69
CA GLU A 132 -5.24 10.06 -19.69
C GLU A 132 -3.91 10.52 -20.32
N ASN A 133 -2.79 9.91 -19.93
CA ASN A 133 -1.49 10.24 -20.47
C ASN A 133 -1.21 9.46 -21.77
N HIS A 134 -1.28 10.14 -22.91
CA HIS A 134 -1.10 9.56 -24.22
C HIS A 134 -0.01 10.29 -25.01
N LYS A 135 0.60 9.58 -25.96
CA LYS A 135 1.67 10.12 -26.80
C LYS A 135 1.35 11.48 -27.45
N GLU A 136 0.09 11.71 -27.78
CA GLU A 136 -0.38 12.94 -28.45
C GLU A 136 -0.95 13.97 -27.47
N ALA A 137 -1.14 13.59 -26.20
CA ALA A 137 -1.68 14.43 -25.15
C ALA A 137 -1.02 14.04 -23.81
N ILE A 138 0.17 14.57 -23.59
CA ILE A 138 0.98 14.25 -22.40
C ILE A 138 0.30 14.83 -21.15
N ASN A 139 0.06 13.95 -20.17
CA ASN A 139 -0.35 14.32 -18.81
C ASN A 139 0.85 14.16 -17.87
N GLU A 140 1.31 15.27 -17.31
CA GLU A 140 2.52 15.32 -16.47
C GLU A 140 2.27 14.92 -15.00
N ASN A 141 1.02 14.74 -14.59
CA ASN A 141 0.65 14.62 -13.18
C ASN A 141 1.41 13.46 -12.49
N TYR A 142 1.33 12.26 -13.03
CA TYR A 142 2.04 11.12 -12.46
C TYR A 142 3.57 11.31 -12.48
N GLY A 143 4.12 11.80 -13.59
CA GLY A 143 5.56 12.07 -13.72
C GLY A 143 6.06 13.07 -12.70
N ARG A 144 5.28 14.12 -12.45
CA ARG A 144 5.58 15.15 -11.44
C ARG A 144 5.61 14.57 -10.04
N GLU A 145 4.54 13.86 -9.65
CA GLU A 145 4.46 13.23 -8.33
C GLU A 145 5.55 12.17 -8.10
N LEU A 146 5.89 11.41 -9.14
CA LEU A 146 6.97 10.43 -9.06
C LEU A 146 8.32 11.09 -8.75
N LEU A 147 8.65 12.22 -9.38
CA LEU A 147 9.91 12.92 -9.14
C LEU A 147 9.84 13.74 -7.84
N GLU A 148 8.75 14.45 -7.60
CA GLU A 148 8.62 15.39 -6.51
C GLU A 148 8.39 14.75 -5.16
N LEU A 149 7.36 13.88 -5.06
CA LEU A 149 6.94 13.30 -3.78
C LEU A 149 7.47 11.89 -3.55
N PHE A 150 7.64 11.09 -4.61
CA PHE A 150 7.90 9.67 -4.43
C PHE A 150 9.39 9.30 -4.55
N SER A 151 10.24 10.15 -5.13
CA SER A 151 11.63 9.76 -5.34
C SER A 151 12.67 10.87 -5.08
N MET A 152 12.76 11.89 -5.90
CA MET A 152 13.89 12.83 -5.91
C MET A 152 13.74 14.01 -4.94
N GLY A 153 12.52 14.46 -4.69
CA GLY A 153 12.22 15.66 -3.89
C GLY A 153 12.40 16.96 -4.67
N ILE A 154 11.72 18.00 -4.19
CA ILE A 154 11.70 19.35 -4.80
C ILE A 154 13.14 19.89 -4.99
N GLY A 155 13.40 20.43 -6.17
CA GLY A 155 14.67 21.10 -6.49
C GLY A 155 15.76 20.17 -7.05
N ASN A 156 15.51 18.86 -7.17
CA ASN A 156 16.45 17.89 -7.71
C ASN A 156 16.11 17.46 -9.15
N TYR A 157 15.15 18.12 -9.79
CA TYR A 157 14.71 17.89 -11.17
C TYR A 157 14.27 19.22 -11.80
N SER A 158 14.19 19.26 -13.11
CA SER A 158 13.68 20.38 -13.89
C SER A 158 12.28 20.10 -14.45
N GLU A 159 11.59 21.12 -14.94
CA GLU A 159 10.30 20.95 -15.64
C GLU A 159 10.45 20.10 -16.93
N GLU A 160 11.61 20.11 -17.57
CA GLU A 160 11.88 19.24 -18.72
C GLU A 160 11.99 17.77 -18.31
N ASP A 161 12.61 17.48 -17.15
CA ASP A 161 12.67 16.11 -16.61
C ASP A 161 11.28 15.55 -16.33
N ILE A 162 10.35 16.38 -15.85
CA ILE A 162 8.95 15.97 -15.63
C ILE A 162 8.29 15.57 -16.95
N LYS A 163 8.47 16.37 -18.01
CA LYS A 163 7.90 16.09 -19.34
C LYS A 163 8.47 14.80 -19.93
N GLU A 164 9.77 14.63 -19.85
CA GLU A 164 10.42 13.40 -20.34
C GLU A 164 10.01 12.19 -19.52
N CYS A 165 9.88 12.33 -18.19
CA CYS A 165 9.33 11.30 -17.33
C CYS A 165 7.91 10.93 -17.73
N ALA A 166 7.03 11.91 -17.94
CA ALA A 166 5.65 11.67 -18.34
C ALA A 166 5.54 10.93 -19.68
N LYS A 167 6.40 11.26 -20.65
CA LYS A 167 6.47 10.55 -21.93
C LYS A 167 6.82 9.05 -21.78
N ALA A 168 7.60 8.68 -20.78
CA ALA A 168 7.94 7.28 -20.53
C ALA A 168 6.74 6.44 -20.05
N PHE A 169 5.66 7.10 -19.59
CA PHE A 169 4.44 6.46 -19.12
C PHE A 169 3.26 6.59 -20.11
N THR A 170 3.49 7.04 -21.33
CA THR A 170 2.48 6.96 -22.40
C THR A 170 2.42 5.55 -22.96
N GLY A 171 1.24 4.95 -22.95
CA GLY A 171 0.99 3.63 -23.54
C GLY A 171 0.81 3.66 -25.07
#